data_df9794fcb0a855352332c0d5e41cd6f7
#
_entry.id   df9794fcb0a855352332c0d5e41cd6f7
#
_cell.length_a   1.000
_cell.length_b   1.000
_cell.length_c   1.000
_cell.angle_alpha   90.00
_cell.angle_beta   90.00
_cell.angle_gamma   90.00
#
_symmetry.space_group_name_H-M   'P 1'
#
loop_
_entity.id
_entity.type
_entity.pdbx_description
1 polymer ?
#
loop_
_entity_poly.entity_id
_entity_poly.type
_entity_poly.pdbx_seq_one_letter_code
_entity_poly.pdbx_strand_id
1 'polypeptide(L)'
;YEFIVVFNNSMARENWPWLQTRVSPVLDWVMYLCFGFKILLGTKYNGRSMVCAGLLYFVARWVYFNGQNIWWLGLCVALLAAKDVPLRRVMKAFLACGVPTLALVELLHFAGIIAPDAASERNGSYRLMFGYGHPNTFGGVMFGLLLAWVLLRRARLTWPELAGVAAVGVFLMVGPKSRSAA
;
A
#
# COMPACT_ATOMS: atom_id res chain seq x y z
N TYR A 1 -5.83 -8.71 -3.11
CA TYR A 1 -4.94 -7.84 -3.90
C TYR A 1 -3.84 -7.23 -3.01
N GLU A 2 -4.18 -6.58 -1.89
CA GLU A 2 -3.22 -5.98 -0.95
C GLU A 2 -2.11 -6.96 -0.53
N PHE A 3 -2.48 -8.20 -0.21
CA PHE A 3 -1.51 -9.26 0.10
C PHE A 3 -0.45 -9.38 -1.00
N ILE A 4 -0.87 -9.49 -2.26
CA ILE A 4 0.06 -9.63 -3.40
C ILE A 4 0.89 -8.37 -3.62
N VAL A 5 0.31 -7.18 -3.46
CA VAL A 5 1.05 -5.92 -3.62
C VAL A 5 2.15 -5.80 -2.58
N VAL A 6 1.83 -6.03 -1.31
CA VAL A 6 2.82 -5.96 -0.22
C VAL A 6 3.89 -7.04 -0.40
N PHE A 7 3.48 -8.27 -0.73
CA PHE A 7 4.39 -9.40 -0.93
C PHE A 7 5.32 -9.19 -2.13
N ASN A 8 4.80 -8.71 -3.27
CA ASN A 8 5.61 -8.42 -4.46
C ASN A 8 6.59 -7.25 -4.28
N ASN A 9 6.33 -6.35 -3.33
CA ASN A 9 7.24 -5.28 -2.98
C ASN A 9 8.30 -5.71 -1.95
N SER A 10 8.24 -6.94 -1.45
CA SER A 10 9.25 -7.54 -0.60
C SER A 10 10.28 -8.34 -1.42
N MET A 11 11.39 -8.73 -0.79
CA MET A 11 12.41 -9.61 -1.38
C MET A 11 11.88 -11.03 -1.62
N ALA A 12 10.72 -11.39 -1.09
CA ALA A 12 10.06 -12.66 -1.35
C ALA A 12 9.79 -12.92 -2.84
N ARG A 13 9.66 -11.86 -3.65
CA ARG A 13 9.52 -11.96 -5.11
C ARG A 13 10.69 -12.69 -5.78
N GLU A 14 11.88 -12.61 -5.21
CA GLU A 14 13.08 -13.26 -5.76
C GLU A 14 13.03 -14.77 -5.52
N ASN A 15 12.47 -15.20 -4.39
CA ASN A 15 12.31 -16.61 -4.05
C ASN A 15 11.13 -17.27 -4.78
N TRP A 16 10.08 -16.48 -5.09
CA TRP A 16 8.85 -16.96 -5.75
C TRP A 16 8.48 -16.12 -6.97
N PRO A 17 9.30 -16.08 -8.04
CA PRO A 17 9.07 -15.22 -9.20
C PRO A 17 7.76 -15.54 -9.94
N TRP A 18 7.27 -16.78 -9.83
CA TRP A 18 5.99 -17.19 -10.43
C TRP A 18 4.77 -16.44 -9.83
N LEU A 19 4.85 -16.00 -8.58
CA LEU A 19 3.80 -15.16 -7.99
C LEU A 19 3.67 -13.84 -8.74
N GLN A 20 4.79 -13.20 -9.06
CA GLN A 20 4.80 -11.94 -9.79
C GLN A 20 4.42 -12.13 -11.27
N THR A 21 4.91 -13.19 -11.92
CA THR A 21 4.74 -13.37 -13.35
C THR A 21 3.42 -14.01 -13.76
N ARG A 22 2.82 -14.85 -12.89
CA ARG A 22 1.59 -15.59 -13.21
C ARG A 22 0.40 -15.16 -12.35
N VAL A 23 0.58 -15.02 -11.04
CA VAL A 23 -0.54 -14.77 -10.12
C VAL A 23 -0.91 -13.29 -10.10
N SER A 24 0.08 -12.40 -10.01
CA SER A 24 -0.17 -10.95 -9.93
C SER A 24 -0.99 -10.43 -11.11
N PRO A 25 -0.67 -10.72 -12.39
CA PRO A 25 -1.48 -10.24 -13.50
C PRO A 25 -2.92 -10.72 -13.48
N VAL A 26 -3.15 -11.97 -13.06
CA VAL A 26 -4.52 -12.51 -12.94
C VAL A 26 -5.30 -11.76 -11.87
N LEU A 27 -4.69 -11.50 -10.72
CA LEU A 27 -5.33 -10.74 -9.64
C LEU A 27 -5.53 -9.27 -10.00
N ASP A 28 -4.62 -8.67 -10.78
CA ASP A 28 -4.80 -7.33 -11.33
C ASP A 28 -6.06 -7.26 -12.22
N TRP A 29 -6.23 -8.23 -13.12
CA TRP A 29 -7.43 -8.33 -13.95
C TRP A 29 -8.70 -8.52 -13.12
N VAL A 30 -8.69 -9.42 -12.16
CA VAL A 30 -9.83 -9.63 -11.24
C VAL A 30 -10.16 -8.34 -10.50
N MET A 31 -9.16 -7.64 -9.99
CA MET A 31 -9.35 -6.35 -9.32
C MET A 31 -9.99 -5.32 -10.25
N TYR A 32 -9.47 -5.15 -11.47
CA TYR A 32 -10.03 -4.17 -12.42
C TYR A 32 -11.45 -4.55 -12.85
N LEU A 33 -11.75 -5.84 -13.00
CA LEU A 33 -13.11 -6.30 -13.27
C LEU A 33 -14.05 -5.98 -12.09
N CYS A 34 -13.63 -6.25 -10.85
CA CYS A 34 -14.41 -5.89 -9.65
C CYS A 34 -14.64 -4.39 -9.54
N PHE A 35 -13.62 -3.58 -9.80
CA PHE A 35 -13.75 -2.12 -9.81
C PHE A 35 -14.67 -1.64 -10.94
N GLY A 36 -14.55 -2.20 -12.15
CA GLY A 36 -15.44 -1.91 -13.27
C GLY A 36 -16.89 -2.23 -12.95
N PHE A 37 -17.16 -3.41 -12.41
CA PHE A 37 -18.48 -3.81 -11.93
C PHE A 37 -19.04 -2.82 -10.88
N LYS A 38 -18.22 -2.47 -9.89
CA LYS A 38 -18.61 -1.52 -8.85
C LYS A 38 -18.91 -0.14 -9.43
N ILE A 39 -18.08 0.35 -10.36
CA ILE A 39 -18.26 1.66 -11.00
C ILE A 39 -19.55 1.69 -11.84
N LEU A 40 -19.77 0.65 -12.66
CA LEU A 40 -20.86 0.61 -13.61
C LEU A 40 -22.22 0.29 -12.96
N LEU A 41 -22.24 -0.69 -12.04
CA LEU A 41 -23.49 -1.23 -11.50
C LEU A 41 -23.75 -0.86 -10.05
N GLY A 42 -22.70 -0.64 -9.26
CA GLY A 42 -22.80 -0.42 -7.82
C GLY A 42 -22.67 1.05 -7.38
N THR A 43 -22.51 1.99 -8.29
CA THR A 43 -22.29 3.40 -7.95
C THR A 43 -23.29 4.30 -8.64
N LYS A 44 -23.99 5.13 -7.85
CA LYS A 44 -24.89 6.15 -8.40
C LYS A 44 -24.12 7.44 -8.67
N TYR A 45 -24.15 7.90 -9.91
CA TYR A 45 -23.54 9.15 -10.32
C TYR A 45 -24.59 10.24 -10.47
N ASN A 46 -24.28 11.41 -9.94
CA ASN A 46 -25.00 12.66 -10.25
C ASN A 46 -24.12 13.56 -11.14
N GLY A 47 -24.67 14.62 -11.69
CA GLY A 47 -23.93 15.51 -12.61
C GLY A 47 -22.58 15.99 -12.03
N ARG A 48 -22.55 16.38 -10.75
CA ARG A 48 -21.30 16.82 -10.09
C ARG A 48 -20.27 15.68 -9.99
N SER A 49 -20.72 14.49 -9.60
CA SER A 49 -19.79 13.36 -9.49
C SER A 49 -19.29 12.87 -10.85
N MET A 50 -20.07 13.02 -11.92
CA MET A 50 -19.62 12.73 -13.29
C MET A 50 -18.54 13.72 -13.74
N VAL A 51 -18.72 15.02 -13.48
CA VAL A 51 -17.69 16.02 -13.77
C VAL A 51 -16.40 15.74 -13.00
N CYS A 52 -16.49 15.47 -11.69
CA CYS A 52 -15.31 15.12 -10.88
C CYS A 52 -14.62 13.83 -11.39
N ALA A 53 -15.38 12.81 -11.76
CA ALA A 53 -14.85 11.58 -12.34
C ALA A 53 -14.13 11.84 -13.67
N GLY A 54 -14.73 12.65 -14.55
CA GLY A 54 -14.12 13.05 -15.81
C GLY A 54 -12.81 13.82 -15.63
N LEU A 55 -12.80 14.80 -14.71
CA LEU A 55 -11.59 15.55 -14.37
C LEU A 55 -10.49 14.63 -13.79
N LEU A 56 -10.84 13.75 -12.86
CA LEU A 56 -9.91 12.80 -12.29
C LEU A 56 -9.31 11.88 -13.35
N TYR A 57 -10.15 11.35 -14.25
CA TYR A 57 -9.69 10.54 -15.38
C TYR A 57 -8.78 11.33 -16.32
N PHE A 58 -9.14 12.58 -16.65
CA PHE A 58 -8.33 13.44 -17.51
C PHE A 58 -6.95 13.70 -16.90
N VAL A 59 -6.89 14.05 -15.61
CA VAL A 59 -5.62 14.27 -14.90
C VAL A 59 -4.79 12.98 -14.86
N ALA A 60 -5.39 11.84 -14.50
CA ALA A 60 -4.70 10.57 -14.46
C ALA A 60 -4.16 10.17 -15.85
N ARG A 61 -4.92 10.41 -16.90
CA ARG A 61 -4.54 10.17 -18.29
C ARG A 61 -3.41 11.10 -18.73
N TRP A 62 -3.48 12.38 -18.37
CA TRP A 62 -2.42 13.36 -18.63
C TRP A 62 -1.09 12.94 -17.97
N VAL A 63 -1.14 12.58 -16.68
CA VAL A 63 0.04 12.12 -15.94
C VAL A 63 0.60 10.82 -16.52
N TYR A 64 -0.26 9.89 -16.95
CA TYR A 64 0.16 8.67 -17.61
C TYR A 64 0.94 8.95 -18.91
N PHE A 65 0.44 9.83 -19.77
CA PHE A 65 1.13 10.16 -21.03
C PHE A 65 2.48 10.84 -20.83
N ASN A 66 2.58 11.72 -19.82
CA ASN A 66 3.84 12.43 -19.58
C ASN A 66 4.84 11.60 -18.76
N GLY A 67 4.38 10.77 -17.83
CA GLY A 67 5.22 9.98 -16.93
C GLY A 67 5.30 8.49 -17.26
N GLN A 68 4.49 8.01 -18.21
CA GLN A 68 4.33 6.59 -18.59
C GLN A 68 4.09 5.64 -17.39
N ASN A 69 3.55 6.20 -16.29
CA ASN A 69 3.34 5.45 -15.05
C ASN A 69 1.88 5.03 -14.92
N ILE A 70 1.60 3.76 -15.17
CA ILE A 70 0.25 3.17 -15.15
C ILE A 70 -0.41 3.21 -13.76
N TRP A 71 0.36 3.36 -12.68
CA TRP A 71 -0.16 3.44 -11.31
C TRP A 71 -1.19 4.55 -11.11
N TRP A 72 -1.05 5.67 -11.83
CA TRP A 72 -2.00 6.78 -11.75
C TRP A 72 -3.37 6.42 -12.29
N LEU A 73 -3.43 5.64 -13.36
CA LEU A 73 -4.70 5.12 -13.87
C LEU A 73 -5.34 4.13 -12.89
N GLY A 74 -4.54 3.23 -12.32
CA GLY A 74 -5.00 2.31 -11.28
C GLY A 74 -5.56 3.05 -10.07
N LEU A 75 -4.87 4.09 -9.59
CA LEU A 75 -5.34 4.93 -8.49
C LEU A 75 -6.67 5.64 -8.85
N CYS A 76 -6.79 6.18 -10.05
CA CYS A 76 -8.03 6.80 -10.52
C CYS A 76 -9.20 5.80 -10.47
N VAL A 77 -9.01 4.60 -11.02
CA VAL A 77 -10.04 3.54 -11.02
C VAL A 77 -10.40 3.14 -9.59
N ALA A 78 -9.41 2.99 -8.70
CA ALA A 78 -9.64 2.67 -7.29
C ALA A 78 -10.44 3.77 -6.57
N LEU A 79 -10.12 5.04 -6.80
CA LEU A 79 -10.86 6.17 -6.22
C LEU A 79 -12.30 6.25 -6.71
N LEU A 80 -12.54 6.00 -8.01
CA LEU A 80 -13.89 5.94 -8.57
C LEU A 80 -14.69 4.77 -8.00
N ALA A 81 -14.07 3.61 -7.84
CA ALA A 81 -14.69 2.44 -7.24
C ALA A 81 -14.96 2.60 -5.74
N ALA A 82 -14.13 3.40 -5.04
CA ALA A 82 -14.31 3.70 -3.62
C ALA A 82 -15.50 4.64 -3.32
N LYS A 83 -16.08 5.27 -4.35
CA LYS A 83 -17.26 6.12 -4.18
C LYS A 83 -18.39 5.33 -3.52
N ASP A 84 -19.06 5.95 -2.55
CA ASP A 84 -20.15 5.38 -1.75
C ASP A 84 -19.73 4.18 -0.85
N VAL A 85 -18.43 3.88 -0.76
CA VAL A 85 -17.92 2.89 0.19
C VAL A 85 -17.50 3.60 1.49
N PRO A 86 -18.04 3.20 2.65
CA PRO A 86 -17.62 3.81 3.93
C PRO A 86 -16.12 3.61 4.15
N LEU A 87 -15.40 4.73 4.34
CA LEU A 87 -13.95 4.73 4.59
C LEU A 87 -13.54 3.73 5.68
N ARG A 88 -14.39 3.58 6.72
CA ARG A 88 -14.17 2.64 7.80
C ARG A 88 -14.06 1.18 7.33
N ARG A 89 -14.84 0.78 6.30
CA ARG A 89 -14.76 -0.57 5.72
C ARG A 89 -13.46 -0.77 4.96
N VAL A 90 -13.07 0.25 4.19
CA VAL A 90 -11.80 0.22 3.44
C VAL A 90 -10.63 0.08 4.39
N MET A 91 -10.57 0.92 5.45
CA MET A 91 -9.49 0.86 6.44
C MET A 91 -9.44 -0.47 7.19
N LYS A 92 -10.60 -1.06 7.53
CA LYS A 92 -10.64 -2.39 8.16
C LYS A 92 -10.11 -3.48 7.24
N ALA A 93 -10.51 -3.48 5.96
CA ALA A 93 -10.04 -4.44 4.98
C ALA A 93 -8.52 -4.29 4.76
N PHE A 94 -8.05 -3.04 4.64
CA PHE A 94 -6.62 -2.75 4.50
C PHE A 94 -5.81 -3.28 5.68
N LEU A 95 -6.25 -3.07 6.92
CA LEU A 95 -5.58 -3.60 8.10
C LEU A 95 -5.68 -5.13 8.20
N ALA A 96 -6.85 -5.71 7.90
CA ALA A 96 -7.05 -7.15 7.96
C ALA A 96 -6.17 -7.93 6.97
N CYS A 97 -5.82 -7.33 5.83
CA CYS A 97 -4.91 -7.93 4.85
C CYS A 97 -3.45 -7.49 5.07
N GLY A 98 -3.22 -6.21 5.32
CA GLY A 98 -1.87 -5.65 5.38
C GLY A 98 -1.09 -6.08 6.62
N VAL A 99 -1.73 -6.15 7.80
CA VAL A 99 -1.04 -6.58 9.03
C VAL A 99 -0.55 -8.03 8.94
N PRO A 100 -1.39 -9.02 8.56
CA PRO A 100 -0.90 -10.40 8.39
C PRO A 100 0.18 -10.53 7.31
N THR A 101 0.07 -9.76 6.22
CA THR A 101 1.07 -9.80 5.15
C THR A 101 2.40 -9.24 5.60
N LEU A 102 2.39 -8.10 6.30
CA LEU A 102 3.60 -7.54 6.88
C LEU A 102 4.24 -8.54 7.85
N ALA A 103 3.44 -9.09 8.78
CA ALA A 103 3.93 -10.09 9.74
C ALA A 103 4.51 -11.33 9.04
N LEU A 104 3.89 -11.79 7.95
CA LEU A 104 4.42 -12.92 7.17
C LEU A 104 5.77 -12.58 6.54
N VAL A 105 5.90 -11.41 5.91
CA VAL A 105 7.16 -10.98 5.29
C VAL A 105 8.27 -10.89 6.34
N GLU A 106 7.98 -10.30 7.51
CA GLU A 106 8.94 -10.21 8.61
C GLU A 106 9.33 -11.60 9.15
N LEU A 107 8.36 -12.49 9.34
CA LEU A 107 8.64 -13.86 9.78
C LEU A 107 9.54 -14.62 8.79
N LEU A 108 9.27 -14.49 7.49
CA LEU A 108 10.08 -15.09 6.44
C LEU A 108 11.50 -14.50 6.38
N HIS A 109 11.60 -13.19 6.64
CA HIS A 109 12.89 -12.50 6.72
C HIS A 109 13.72 -12.97 7.92
N PHE A 110 13.15 -12.98 9.12
CA PHE A 110 13.85 -13.44 10.33
C PHE A 110 14.14 -14.94 10.32
N ALA A 111 13.33 -15.73 9.60
CA ALA A 111 13.61 -17.16 9.38
C ALA A 111 14.73 -17.40 8.34
N GLY A 112 15.27 -16.35 7.72
CA GLY A 112 16.31 -16.46 6.69
C GLY A 112 15.84 -17.09 5.37
N ILE A 113 14.51 -17.17 5.15
CA ILE A 113 13.91 -17.69 3.91
C ILE A 113 13.96 -16.62 2.81
N ILE A 114 13.72 -15.37 3.18
CA ILE A 114 13.90 -14.23 2.28
C ILE A 114 15.35 -13.76 2.40
N ALA A 115 15.95 -13.37 1.29
CA ALA A 115 17.32 -12.90 1.24
C ALA A 115 17.61 -11.87 2.35
N PRO A 116 18.75 -11.98 3.03
CA PRO A 116 19.14 -11.03 4.06
C PRO A 116 19.20 -9.62 3.47
N ASP A 117 18.90 -8.65 4.30
CA ASP A 117 18.93 -7.23 3.93
C ASP A 117 20.20 -6.91 3.14
N ALA A 118 20.06 -6.71 1.82
CA ALA A 118 21.09 -6.07 1.04
C ALA A 118 21.24 -4.66 1.63
N ALA A 119 22.30 -4.44 2.38
CA ALA A 119 22.53 -3.18 3.06
C ALA A 119 22.56 -2.06 2.03
N SER A 120 21.49 -1.28 1.94
CA SER A 120 21.46 -0.08 1.11
C SER A 120 22.35 0.97 1.79
N GLU A 121 23.58 1.04 1.35
CA GLU A 121 24.50 2.07 1.82
C GLU A 121 24.19 3.40 1.12
N ARG A 122 23.89 4.43 1.90
CA ARG A 122 23.76 5.78 1.40
C ARG A 122 24.50 6.72 2.34
N ASN A 123 25.49 7.43 1.82
CA ASN A 123 26.33 8.38 2.59
C ASN A 123 26.98 7.73 3.82
N GLY A 124 27.53 6.51 3.69
CA GLY A 124 28.21 5.81 4.79
C GLY A 124 27.29 5.27 5.89
N SER A 125 25.96 5.33 5.70
CA SER A 125 25.02 4.78 6.70
C SER A 125 24.24 3.60 6.14
N TYR A 126 24.30 2.47 6.86
CA TYR A 126 23.49 1.29 6.57
C TYR A 126 22.02 1.55 6.90
N ARG A 127 21.14 1.05 6.03
CA ARG A 127 19.69 1.19 6.17
C ARG A 127 19.06 -0.19 6.16
N LEU A 128 18.30 -0.50 7.20
CA LEU A 128 17.60 -1.78 7.32
C LEU A 128 16.38 -1.80 6.40
N MET A 129 16.21 -2.88 5.66
CA MET A 129 15.13 -3.05 4.69
C MET A 129 14.02 -3.99 5.16
N PHE A 130 14.27 -4.75 6.22
CA PHE A 130 13.29 -5.64 6.85
C PHE A 130 12.56 -6.56 5.83
N GLY A 131 13.33 -7.24 4.98
CA GLY A 131 12.78 -8.12 3.96
C GLY A 131 12.13 -7.42 2.76
N TYR A 132 12.22 -6.09 2.65
CA TYR A 132 11.75 -5.32 1.50
C TYR A 132 12.91 -4.90 0.61
N GLY A 133 12.64 -4.71 -0.69
CA GLY A 133 13.66 -4.31 -1.66
C GLY A 133 14.18 -2.86 -1.48
N HIS A 134 13.52 -2.07 -0.63
CA HIS A 134 13.91 -0.68 -0.34
C HIS A 134 13.37 -0.23 1.03
N PRO A 135 14.16 0.50 1.84
CA PRO A 135 13.72 0.98 3.16
C PRO A 135 12.45 1.83 3.14
N ASN A 136 12.27 2.64 2.10
CA ASN A 136 11.06 3.45 1.95
C ASN A 136 9.80 2.61 1.68
N THR A 137 9.93 1.45 1.07
CA THR A 137 8.80 0.54 0.85
C THR A 137 8.28 0.00 2.17
N PHE A 138 9.17 -0.51 3.02
CA PHE A 138 8.83 -0.92 4.38
C PHE A 138 8.19 0.23 5.16
N GLY A 139 8.85 1.40 5.19
CA GLY A 139 8.33 2.59 5.86
C GLY A 139 6.95 3.01 5.35
N GLY A 140 6.72 2.96 4.03
CA GLY A 140 5.44 3.27 3.41
C GLY A 140 4.32 2.32 3.81
N VAL A 141 4.59 1.00 3.85
CA VAL A 141 3.62 -0.02 4.30
C VAL A 141 3.26 0.21 5.77
N MET A 142 4.26 0.32 6.63
CA MET A 142 4.06 0.59 8.08
C MET A 142 3.29 1.86 8.31
N PHE A 143 3.67 2.96 7.65
CA PHE A 143 2.98 4.24 7.77
C PHE A 143 1.52 4.14 7.31
N GLY A 144 1.25 3.47 6.18
CA GLY A 144 -0.11 3.24 5.69
C GLY A 144 -0.99 2.48 6.69
N LEU A 145 -0.46 1.40 7.28
CA LEU A 145 -1.16 0.63 8.30
C LEU A 145 -1.43 1.45 9.57
N LEU A 146 -0.43 2.21 10.00
CA LEU A 146 -0.55 3.10 11.17
C LEU A 146 -1.61 4.18 10.94
N LEU A 147 -1.58 4.82 9.77
CA LEU A 147 -2.57 5.82 9.37
C LEU A 147 -3.99 5.23 9.33
N ALA A 148 -4.14 4.03 8.76
CA ALA A 148 -5.42 3.33 8.73
C ALA A 148 -5.94 3.03 10.15
N TRP A 149 -5.06 2.60 11.06
CA TRP A 149 -5.39 2.41 12.47
C TRP A 149 -5.84 3.70 13.14
N VAL A 150 -5.07 4.77 13.01
CA VAL A 150 -5.40 6.10 13.58
C VAL A 150 -6.74 6.60 13.05
N LEU A 151 -6.99 6.49 11.74
CA LEU A 151 -8.25 6.89 11.12
C LEU A 151 -9.46 6.06 11.64
N LEU A 152 -9.27 4.78 11.90
CA LEU A 152 -10.33 3.95 12.49
C LEU A 152 -10.66 4.32 13.94
N ARG A 153 -9.64 4.66 14.72
CA ARG A 153 -9.79 5.02 16.14
C ARG A 153 -10.23 6.48 16.31
N ARG A 154 -9.80 7.38 15.45
CA ARG A 154 -10.09 8.84 15.47
C ARG A 154 -9.99 9.44 16.88
N ALA A 155 -11.10 10.06 17.38
CA ALA A 155 -11.17 10.69 18.69
C ALA A 155 -11.16 9.71 19.88
N ARG A 156 -11.03 8.42 19.66
CA ARG A 156 -10.98 7.39 20.71
C ARG A 156 -9.56 6.87 20.95
N LEU A 157 -8.55 7.53 20.44
CA LEU A 157 -7.15 7.20 20.72
C LEU A 157 -6.86 7.44 22.20
N THR A 158 -6.35 6.38 22.83
CA THR A 158 -5.88 6.44 24.22
C THR A 158 -4.42 6.89 24.28
N TRP A 159 -3.95 7.36 25.43
CA TRP A 159 -2.56 7.76 25.63
C TRP A 159 -1.55 6.65 25.30
N PRO A 160 -1.77 5.36 25.69
CA PRO A 160 -0.88 4.26 25.27
C PRO A 160 -0.85 4.05 23.75
N GLU A 161 -1.98 4.22 23.06
CA GLU A 161 -2.03 4.12 21.59
C GLU A 161 -1.24 5.25 20.92
N LEU A 162 -1.36 6.47 21.43
CA LEU A 162 -0.56 7.61 20.95
C LEU A 162 0.94 7.39 21.18
N ALA A 163 1.32 6.88 22.34
CA ALA A 163 2.70 6.52 22.63
C ALA A 163 3.20 5.43 21.69
N GLY A 164 2.38 4.41 21.39
CA GLY A 164 2.69 3.37 20.41
C GLY A 164 2.87 3.94 18.99
N VAL A 165 1.99 4.83 18.57
CA VAL A 165 2.11 5.52 17.26
C VAL A 165 3.41 6.32 17.19
N ALA A 166 3.73 7.08 18.25
CA ALA A 166 4.97 7.84 18.32
C ALA A 166 6.21 6.93 18.31
N ALA A 167 6.18 5.82 19.06
CA ALA A 167 7.28 4.86 19.10
C ALA A 167 7.54 4.23 17.71
N VAL A 168 6.47 3.84 17.00
CA VAL A 168 6.60 3.34 15.60
C VAL A 168 7.14 4.44 14.70
N GLY A 169 6.68 5.68 14.81
CA GLY A 169 7.22 6.81 14.06
C GLY A 169 8.73 7.00 14.27
N VAL A 170 9.17 7.01 15.53
CA VAL A 170 10.60 7.08 15.89
C VAL A 170 11.37 5.88 15.32
N PHE A 171 10.83 4.66 15.47
CA PHE A 171 11.45 3.46 14.89
C PHE A 171 11.65 3.59 13.37
N LEU A 172 10.65 4.08 12.64
CA LEU A 172 10.75 4.25 11.17
C LEU A 172 11.81 5.30 10.78
N MET A 173 12.03 6.31 11.61
CA MET A 173 13.09 7.30 11.39
C MET A 173 14.49 6.75 11.67
N VAL A 174 14.65 5.97 12.74
CA VAL A 174 15.95 5.51 13.23
C VAL A 174 16.39 4.21 12.55
N GLY A 175 15.51 3.20 12.48
CA GLY A 175 15.81 1.87 11.94
C GLY A 175 15.98 1.88 10.42
N PRO A 176 14.89 1.92 9.65
CA PRO A 176 14.98 1.95 8.19
C PRO A 176 15.46 3.29 7.64
N LYS A 177 15.53 4.34 8.47
CA LYS A 177 15.84 5.73 8.03
C LYS A 177 15.00 6.13 6.82
N SER A 178 13.71 5.78 6.86
CA SER A 178 12.78 6.03 5.78
C SER A 178 12.37 7.50 5.76
N ARG A 179 12.71 8.21 4.70
CA ARG A 179 12.30 9.61 4.52
C ARG A 179 10.84 9.78 4.14
N SER A 180 10.20 8.74 3.63
CA SER A 180 8.77 8.78 3.25
C SER A 180 7.83 8.66 4.46
N ALA A 181 8.34 8.28 5.62
CA ALA A 181 7.58 8.15 6.85
C ALA A 181 7.84 9.29 7.85
N ALA A 182 8.73 10.20 7.50
CA ALA A 182 9.03 11.43 8.25
C ALA A 182 8.25 12.60 7.68
#